data_5ee5d8ac7a05172bea40a3453c99afb9
#
_entry.id   5ee5d8ac7a05172bea40a3453c99afb9
#
_cell.length_a   1.000
_cell.length_b   1.000
_cell.length_c   1.000
_cell.angle_alpha   90.00
_cell.angle_beta   90.00
_cell.angle_gamma   90.00
#
_symmetry.space_group_name_H-M   'P 1'
#
loop_
_entity.id
_entity.type
_entity.pdbx_description
1 polymer ?
#
loop_
_entity_poly.entity_id
_entity_poly.type
_entity_poly.pdbx_seq_one_letter_code
_entity_poly.pdbx_strand_id
1 'polypeptide(L)'
;MNQNLYSLLSAHFPQDPAAPCMILPDGRVWTYGDVERASGRMANLIVALGLEPGDRVAVQVEKTPEALVLYLAAIRAGMVFLPLNPAYQRHELEYFLGDAKPGLFVCRPQTRALADELAANAGVPNGCTVLDLDDEGRGSLITAAAPHADGFVTAARDPADLAAILYTSGTTGRSKGAMLTHGNLAHNASTLHAYWRFQPGDVLLHMLPIFHVHGLFVACHCALLNGSAMFFEPKFDAARAMQLLPQATVFMGVPTYYVRLLLDPAFGRDTCRNIRLFVSGSAPLLKETFDEFKARSGHTILERYGMTEGGMFTSNPYDAGENGRRGGTVGFPLPGTELRIVGAGGTPVKPGVVGHIQVKGDNVFVGYWGMPEKTREEFTADGWFKTGDMGSLSVDGYVTISGRSKDLVITGGLNVYPKEIEELIDAMPGVVESAVIGLPHPDFGEAVTAVVVRQNNAAGRALTESGIIAAIKDRLANFKVPKWVYLVDQLPRNAMGKVQKNILREAYSPMTSR
;
A
#
# COMPACT_ATOMS: atom_id res chain seq x y z
N MET A 1 14.07 -28.01 -2.42
CA MET A 1 14.53 -26.78 -3.11
C MET A 1 14.49 -25.65 -2.09
N ASN A 2 15.40 -24.69 -2.19
CA ASN A 2 15.37 -23.51 -1.31
C ASN A 2 14.13 -22.65 -1.64
N GLN A 3 13.28 -22.38 -0.65
CA GLN A 3 12.06 -21.57 -0.80
C GLN A 3 12.25 -20.11 -0.34
N ASN A 4 13.51 -19.69 -0.21
CA ASN A 4 13.84 -18.29 0.05
C ASN A 4 13.34 -17.42 -1.10
N LEU A 5 12.61 -16.36 -0.78
CA LEU A 5 12.05 -15.42 -1.76
C LEU A 5 13.13 -14.82 -2.69
N TYR A 6 14.34 -14.54 -2.16
CA TYR A 6 15.45 -14.09 -3.00
C TYR A 6 15.80 -15.12 -4.09
N SER A 7 15.80 -16.42 -3.75
CA SER A 7 16.06 -17.47 -4.75
C SER A 7 15.02 -17.49 -5.87
N LEU A 8 13.75 -17.23 -5.55
CA LEU A 8 12.70 -17.09 -6.55
C LEU A 8 12.95 -15.88 -7.46
N LEU A 9 13.23 -14.72 -6.87
CA LEU A 9 13.45 -13.48 -7.62
C LEU A 9 14.69 -13.57 -8.51
N SER A 10 15.83 -14.00 -7.94
CA SER A 10 17.11 -14.07 -8.66
C SER A 10 17.16 -15.12 -9.77
N ALA A 11 16.36 -16.18 -9.67
CA ALA A 11 16.21 -17.16 -10.75
C ALA A 11 15.64 -16.56 -12.05
N HIS A 12 15.02 -15.38 -11.97
CA HIS A 12 14.45 -14.66 -13.11
C HIS A 12 15.28 -13.46 -13.54
N PHE A 13 16.43 -13.23 -12.92
CA PHE A 13 17.32 -12.15 -13.34
C PHE A 13 17.84 -12.43 -14.76
N PRO A 14 18.04 -11.38 -15.59
CA PRO A 14 18.61 -11.53 -16.91
C PRO A 14 19.96 -12.27 -16.88
N GLN A 15 20.20 -13.09 -17.91
CA GLN A 15 21.50 -13.79 -18.06
C GLN A 15 22.66 -12.79 -18.28
N ASP A 16 22.38 -11.66 -18.92
CA ASP A 16 23.34 -10.56 -19.03
C ASP A 16 23.38 -9.76 -17.72
N PRO A 17 24.44 -9.83 -16.93
CA PRO A 17 24.56 -9.07 -15.69
C PRO A 17 24.64 -7.57 -15.91
N ALA A 18 24.91 -7.09 -17.13
CA ALA A 18 24.90 -5.68 -17.49
C ALA A 18 23.49 -5.16 -17.80
N ALA A 19 22.47 -6.03 -17.83
CA ALA A 19 21.08 -5.60 -18.04
C ALA A 19 20.63 -4.60 -16.96
N PRO A 20 19.95 -3.50 -17.34
CA PRO A 20 19.52 -2.48 -16.39
C PRO A 20 18.45 -3.02 -15.45
N CYS A 21 18.62 -2.78 -14.15
CA CYS A 21 17.63 -3.04 -13.11
C CYS A 21 16.96 -1.74 -12.65
N MET A 22 17.76 -0.73 -12.28
CA MET A 22 17.26 0.57 -11.83
C MET A 22 17.94 1.69 -12.61
N ILE A 23 17.14 2.60 -13.20
CA ILE A 23 17.57 3.80 -13.89
C ILE A 23 17.21 4.98 -13.01
N LEU A 24 18.20 5.72 -12.55
CA LEU A 24 18.04 6.79 -11.56
C LEU A 24 17.74 8.15 -12.22
N PRO A 25 17.24 9.15 -11.45
CA PRO A 25 16.95 10.48 -11.98
C PRO A 25 18.15 11.21 -12.60
N ASP A 26 19.36 10.94 -12.12
CA ASP A 26 20.62 11.51 -12.61
C ASP A 26 21.24 10.75 -13.80
N GLY A 27 20.56 9.72 -14.29
CA GLY A 27 20.98 8.88 -15.40
C GLY A 27 21.90 7.73 -15.03
N ARG A 28 22.33 7.59 -13.77
CA ARG A 28 23.05 6.38 -13.31
C ARG A 28 22.17 5.15 -13.47
N VAL A 29 22.79 4.05 -13.83
CA VAL A 29 22.13 2.75 -14.00
C VAL A 29 22.73 1.76 -13.02
N TRP A 30 21.88 1.14 -12.22
CA TRP A 30 22.20 -0.08 -11.49
C TRP A 30 21.80 -1.29 -12.34
N THR A 31 22.76 -2.13 -12.63
CA THR A 31 22.55 -3.37 -13.37
C THR A 31 22.09 -4.50 -12.43
N TYR A 32 21.56 -5.57 -12.99
CA TYR A 32 21.26 -6.78 -12.21
C TYR A 32 22.52 -7.37 -11.57
N GLY A 33 23.66 -7.28 -12.25
CA GLY A 33 24.97 -7.67 -11.68
C GLY A 33 25.39 -6.80 -10.50
N ASP A 34 25.08 -5.48 -10.51
CA ASP A 34 25.33 -4.62 -9.34
C ASP A 34 24.46 -5.01 -8.16
N VAL A 35 23.17 -5.27 -8.40
CA VAL A 35 22.23 -5.76 -7.38
C VAL A 35 22.69 -7.07 -6.76
N GLU A 36 23.13 -8.03 -7.57
CA GLU A 36 23.63 -9.33 -7.12
C GLU A 36 24.85 -9.16 -6.21
N ARG A 37 25.86 -8.40 -6.67
CA ARG A 37 27.11 -8.16 -5.92
C ARG A 37 26.85 -7.38 -4.64
N ALA A 38 26.10 -6.30 -4.72
CA ALA A 38 25.84 -5.44 -3.56
C ALA A 38 24.98 -6.15 -2.51
N SER A 39 23.97 -6.94 -2.94
CA SER A 39 23.19 -7.74 -1.99
C SER A 39 24.03 -8.84 -1.32
N GLY A 40 24.99 -9.41 -2.03
CA GLY A 40 25.94 -10.36 -1.45
C GLY A 40 26.84 -9.73 -0.38
N ARG A 41 27.42 -8.55 -0.65
CA ARG A 41 28.24 -7.81 0.34
C ARG A 41 27.44 -7.44 1.58
N MET A 42 26.22 -6.91 1.41
CA MET A 42 25.37 -6.56 2.54
C MET A 42 24.89 -7.80 3.32
N ALA A 43 24.62 -8.92 2.65
CA ALA A 43 24.27 -10.18 3.32
C ALA A 43 25.45 -10.70 4.17
N ASN A 44 26.69 -10.66 3.63
CA ASN A 44 27.90 -11.00 4.38
C ASN A 44 28.12 -10.07 5.58
N LEU A 45 27.87 -8.77 5.43
CA LEU A 45 27.92 -7.82 6.55
C LEU A 45 26.91 -8.21 7.63
N ILE A 46 25.64 -8.46 7.26
CA ILE A 46 24.57 -8.80 8.21
C ILE A 46 24.97 -10.03 9.05
N VAL A 47 25.51 -11.06 8.41
CA VAL A 47 26.01 -12.27 9.10
C VAL A 47 27.23 -11.96 9.96
N ALA A 48 28.17 -11.13 9.48
CA ALA A 48 29.35 -10.71 10.23
C ALA A 48 29.01 -9.87 11.48
N LEU A 49 27.87 -9.20 11.48
CA LEU A 49 27.32 -8.49 12.65
C LEU A 49 26.71 -9.47 13.69
N GLY A 50 26.70 -10.77 13.42
CA GLY A 50 26.21 -11.80 14.34
C GLY A 50 24.69 -12.04 14.27
N LEU A 51 24.00 -11.55 13.23
CA LEU A 51 22.59 -11.85 13.04
C LEU A 51 22.42 -13.27 12.49
N GLU A 52 21.42 -13.96 13.00
CA GLU A 52 21.03 -15.31 12.58
C GLU A 52 19.72 -15.28 11.78
N PRO A 53 19.45 -16.27 10.91
CA PRO A 53 18.19 -16.37 10.19
C PRO A 53 16.97 -16.28 11.12
N GLY A 54 16.05 -15.36 10.78
CA GLY A 54 14.90 -15.01 11.63
C GLY A 54 15.08 -13.73 12.46
N ASP A 55 16.31 -13.21 12.56
CA ASP A 55 16.53 -11.91 13.19
C ASP A 55 15.95 -10.77 12.34
N ARG A 56 15.58 -9.70 13.01
CA ARG A 56 14.91 -8.55 12.37
C ARG A 56 15.94 -7.49 11.97
N VAL A 57 15.78 -6.99 10.73
CA VAL A 57 16.52 -5.86 10.19
C VAL A 57 15.53 -4.71 9.99
N ALA A 58 15.57 -3.73 10.88
CA ALA A 58 14.73 -2.54 10.79
C ALA A 58 15.38 -1.48 9.90
N VAL A 59 14.59 -0.83 9.04
CA VAL A 59 15.11 0.11 8.04
C VAL A 59 14.19 1.34 7.96
N GLN A 60 14.74 2.52 8.31
CA GLN A 60 14.05 3.81 8.22
C GLN A 60 14.90 4.80 7.42
N VAL A 61 14.92 4.62 6.11
CA VAL A 61 15.71 5.42 5.18
C VAL A 61 14.89 5.91 3.99
N GLU A 62 15.43 6.86 3.25
CA GLU A 62 14.82 7.28 1.98
C GLU A 62 14.93 6.17 0.92
N LYS A 63 14.15 6.30 -0.14
CA LYS A 63 14.15 5.34 -1.25
C LYS A 63 15.39 5.55 -2.12
N THR A 64 16.33 4.63 -2.03
CA THR A 64 17.54 4.54 -2.86
C THR A 64 17.72 3.12 -3.40
N PRO A 65 18.56 2.90 -4.42
CA PRO A 65 18.94 1.56 -4.84
C PRO A 65 19.50 0.72 -3.70
N GLU A 66 20.36 1.33 -2.87
CA GLU A 66 20.98 0.66 -1.71
C GLU A 66 19.95 0.21 -0.68
N ALA A 67 18.87 0.97 -0.49
CA ALA A 67 17.76 0.56 0.39
C ALA A 67 17.01 -0.67 -0.16
N LEU A 68 16.77 -0.75 -1.47
CA LEU A 68 16.19 -1.93 -2.11
C LEU A 68 17.16 -3.14 -2.02
N VAL A 69 18.45 -2.89 -2.25
CA VAL A 69 19.49 -3.93 -2.14
C VAL A 69 19.62 -4.45 -0.70
N LEU A 70 19.48 -3.57 0.31
CA LEU A 70 19.47 -3.99 1.72
C LEU A 70 18.27 -4.91 2.02
N TYR A 71 17.10 -4.62 1.46
CA TYR A 71 15.96 -5.54 1.54
C TYR A 71 16.32 -6.92 0.95
N LEU A 72 16.86 -6.92 -0.27
CA LEU A 72 17.26 -8.17 -0.94
C LEU A 72 18.34 -8.92 -0.15
N ALA A 73 19.31 -8.22 0.42
CA ALA A 73 20.34 -8.80 1.27
C ALA A 73 19.78 -9.42 2.55
N ALA A 74 18.84 -8.74 3.20
CA ALA A 74 18.18 -9.24 4.40
C ALA A 74 17.44 -10.56 4.14
N ILE A 75 16.59 -10.63 3.11
CA ILE A 75 15.89 -11.88 2.77
C ILE A 75 16.85 -12.95 2.24
N ARG A 76 17.91 -12.57 1.51
CA ARG A 76 18.96 -13.48 1.03
C ARG A 76 19.70 -14.16 2.19
N ALA A 77 19.97 -13.40 3.26
CA ALA A 77 20.57 -13.91 4.49
C ALA A 77 19.57 -14.62 5.44
N GLY A 78 18.27 -14.68 5.07
CA GLY A 78 17.23 -15.33 5.86
C GLY A 78 16.69 -14.47 7.02
N MET A 79 16.96 -13.16 7.00
CA MET A 79 16.48 -12.22 8.01
C MET A 79 15.04 -11.78 7.75
N VAL A 80 14.38 -11.25 8.77
CA VAL A 80 13.04 -10.66 8.70
C VAL A 80 13.17 -9.16 8.48
N PHE A 81 12.77 -8.68 7.31
CA PHE A 81 12.84 -7.27 6.95
C PHE A 81 11.72 -6.45 7.58
N LEU A 82 12.07 -5.35 8.21
CA LEU A 82 11.13 -4.45 8.89
C LEU A 82 11.24 -3.03 8.30
N PRO A 83 10.54 -2.73 7.19
CA PRO A 83 10.55 -1.39 6.62
C PRO A 83 9.71 -0.43 7.46
N LEU A 84 10.30 0.71 7.80
CA LEU A 84 9.67 1.77 8.58
C LEU A 84 9.53 3.04 7.71
N ASN A 85 8.39 3.70 7.85
CA ASN A 85 8.17 4.97 7.18
C ASN A 85 9.19 6.02 7.67
N PRO A 86 9.92 6.71 6.76
CA PRO A 86 10.84 7.79 7.15
C PRO A 86 10.17 8.92 7.96
N ALA A 87 8.86 9.10 7.86
CA ALA A 87 8.12 10.10 8.62
C ALA A 87 7.85 9.73 10.08
N TYR A 88 8.06 8.46 10.49
CA TYR A 88 7.85 8.05 11.89
C TYR A 88 8.78 8.78 12.84
N GLN A 89 8.21 9.21 13.97
CA GLN A 89 8.88 10.00 15.00
C GLN A 89 9.34 9.11 16.17
N ARG A 90 10.00 9.72 17.16
CA ARG A 90 10.53 9.05 18.36
C ARG A 90 9.57 8.04 18.97
N HIS A 91 8.35 8.44 19.27
CA HIS A 91 7.38 7.58 19.99
C HIS A 91 7.02 6.31 19.21
N GLU A 92 6.88 6.43 17.88
CA GLU A 92 6.58 5.30 17.03
C GLU A 92 7.81 4.37 16.89
N LEU A 93 9.00 4.94 16.72
CA LEU A 93 10.24 4.17 16.64
C LEU A 93 10.55 3.43 17.95
N GLU A 94 10.37 4.08 19.09
CA GLU A 94 10.54 3.47 20.42
C GLU A 94 9.65 2.23 20.54
N TYR A 95 8.40 2.35 20.11
CA TYR A 95 7.47 1.23 20.10
C TYR A 95 7.93 0.12 19.16
N PHE A 96 8.24 0.42 17.90
CA PHE A 96 8.59 -0.60 16.91
C PHE A 96 9.89 -1.32 17.24
N LEU A 97 10.91 -0.61 17.69
CA LEU A 97 12.19 -1.20 18.08
C LEU A 97 12.05 -2.05 19.35
N GLY A 98 11.28 -1.59 20.33
CA GLY A 98 11.01 -2.34 21.56
C GLY A 98 10.17 -3.59 21.34
N ASP A 99 9.25 -3.57 20.37
CA ASP A 99 8.37 -4.70 20.03
C ASP A 99 9.07 -5.73 19.14
N ALA A 100 9.69 -5.29 18.03
CA ALA A 100 10.34 -6.18 17.07
C ALA A 100 11.75 -6.62 17.51
N LYS A 101 12.44 -5.84 18.34
CA LYS A 101 13.80 -6.11 18.85
C LYS A 101 14.77 -6.46 17.71
N PRO A 102 15.03 -5.55 16.75
CA PRO A 102 15.91 -5.81 15.62
C PRO A 102 17.36 -5.94 16.04
N GLY A 103 18.12 -6.88 15.43
CA GLY A 103 19.57 -6.99 15.60
C GLY A 103 20.34 -5.92 14.81
N LEU A 104 19.73 -5.40 13.73
CA LEU A 104 20.26 -4.30 12.93
C LEU A 104 19.17 -3.25 12.71
N PHE A 105 19.51 -1.99 12.95
CA PHE A 105 18.68 -0.85 12.59
C PHE A 105 19.43 0.09 11.65
N VAL A 106 18.92 0.28 10.43
CA VAL A 106 19.48 1.23 9.45
C VAL A 106 18.61 2.48 9.41
N CYS A 107 19.19 3.63 9.74
CA CYS A 107 18.49 4.90 9.84
C CYS A 107 19.09 5.96 8.89
N ARG A 108 18.47 7.12 8.84
CA ARG A 108 19.05 8.30 8.16
C ARG A 108 20.17 8.92 9.02
N PRO A 109 21.21 9.52 8.42
CA PRO A 109 22.28 10.19 9.19
C PRO A 109 21.74 11.23 10.17
N GLN A 110 20.70 12.00 9.78
CA GLN A 110 20.09 13.05 10.61
C GLN A 110 19.40 12.49 11.88
N THR A 111 18.99 11.22 11.85
CA THR A 111 18.32 10.56 12.99
C THR A 111 19.24 9.60 13.74
N ARG A 112 20.54 9.57 13.41
CA ARG A 112 21.50 8.59 13.96
C ARG A 112 21.57 8.62 15.48
N ALA A 113 21.71 9.79 16.11
CA ALA A 113 21.79 9.93 17.55
C ALA A 113 20.52 9.40 18.26
N LEU A 114 19.34 9.68 17.70
CA LEU A 114 18.08 9.14 18.18
C LEU A 114 18.02 7.61 18.02
N ALA A 115 18.47 7.11 16.87
CA ALA A 115 18.50 5.68 16.59
C ALA A 115 19.41 4.91 17.56
N ASP A 116 20.61 5.44 17.85
CA ASP A 116 21.55 4.87 18.81
C ASP A 116 20.92 4.81 20.23
N GLU A 117 20.27 5.89 20.68
CA GLU A 117 19.57 5.94 21.95
C GLU A 117 18.45 4.90 22.04
N LEU A 118 17.58 4.85 21.01
CA LEU A 118 16.43 3.93 21.01
C LEU A 118 16.87 2.46 20.89
N ALA A 119 17.90 2.18 20.09
CA ALA A 119 18.45 0.84 19.93
C ALA A 119 19.05 0.32 21.24
N ALA A 120 19.75 1.17 21.99
CA ALA A 120 20.30 0.81 23.31
C ALA A 120 19.19 0.44 24.31
N ASN A 121 18.00 1.05 24.19
CA ASN A 121 16.86 0.86 25.08
C ASN A 121 15.85 -0.20 24.59
N ALA A 122 16.02 -0.75 23.38
CA ALA A 122 15.07 -1.69 22.78
C ALA A 122 15.03 -3.09 23.43
N GLY A 123 15.95 -3.37 24.36
CA GLY A 123 16.02 -4.65 25.08
C GLY A 123 16.34 -5.83 24.16
N VAL A 124 17.17 -5.62 23.15
CA VAL A 124 17.69 -6.67 22.27
C VAL A 124 18.76 -7.47 23.01
N PRO A 125 18.65 -8.80 23.13
CA PRO A 125 19.56 -9.61 23.98
C PRO A 125 21.04 -9.44 23.65
N ASN A 126 21.39 -9.37 22.36
CA ASN A 126 22.77 -9.21 21.87
C ASN A 126 23.09 -7.78 21.44
N GLY A 127 22.24 -6.81 21.79
CA GLY A 127 22.30 -5.44 21.33
C GLY A 127 21.74 -5.27 19.91
N CYS A 128 21.52 -4.02 19.52
CA CYS A 128 21.09 -3.63 18.17
C CYS A 128 22.20 -2.79 17.55
N THR A 129 22.79 -3.26 16.49
CA THR A 129 23.74 -2.46 15.70
C THR A 129 22.98 -1.39 14.96
N VAL A 130 23.45 -0.13 15.02
CA VAL A 130 22.87 0.97 14.25
C VAL A 130 23.84 1.37 13.14
N LEU A 131 23.35 1.42 11.91
CA LEU A 131 24.05 1.95 10.74
C LEU A 131 23.21 3.04 10.09
N ASP A 132 23.82 3.85 9.25
CA ASP A 132 23.10 4.89 8.51
C ASP A 132 23.27 4.77 7.00
N LEU A 133 22.26 5.30 6.30
CA LEU A 133 22.19 5.41 4.85
C LEU A 133 21.48 6.72 4.48
N ASP A 134 22.13 7.57 3.69
CA ASP A 134 21.56 8.83 3.20
C ASP A 134 20.75 8.64 1.90
N ASP A 135 20.16 9.74 1.41
CA ASP A 135 19.36 9.76 0.18
C ASP A 135 20.19 9.73 -1.11
N GLU A 136 21.52 9.81 -1.00
CA GLU A 136 22.47 9.63 -2.11
C GLU A 136 23.09 8.21 -2.13
N GLY A 137 22.67 7.31 -1.23
CA GLY A 137 23.18 5.95 -1.13
C GLY A 137 24.52 5.83 -0.41
N ARG A 138 24.88 6.77 0.47
CA ARG A 138 26.13 6.80 1.24
C ARG A 138 25.83 6.61 2.73
N GLY A 139 26.86 6.24 3.49
CA GLY A 139 26.74 6.11 4.93
C GLY A 139 27.56 4.96 5.50
N SER A 140 27.44 4.77 6.81
CA SER A 140 28.17 3.71 7.53
C SER A 140 27.76 2.30 7.09
N LEU A 141 26.53 2.09 6.61
CA LEU A 141 26.12 0.81 6.01
C LEU A 141 27.01 0.45 4.82
N ILE A 142 27.19 1.38 3.89
CA ILE A 142 27.97 1.16 2.67
C ILE A 142 29.44 0.97 3.00
N THR A 143 29.98 1.80 3.90
CA THR A 143 31.37 1.70 4.35
C THR A 143 31.63 0.36 5.04
N ALA A 144 30.73 -0.11 5.89
CA ALA A 144 30.85 -1.39 6.57
C ALA A 144 30.71 -2.57 5.60
N ALA A 145 29.85 -2.47 4.58
CA ALA A 145 29.66 -3.53 3.59
C ALA A 145 30.85 -3.66 2.60
N ALA A 146 31.57 -2.57 2.32
CA ALA A 146 32.61 -2.51 1.30
C ALA A 146 33.71 -3.57 1.39
N PRO A 147 34.25 -3.95 2.58
CA PRO A 147 35.30 -4.97 2.69
C PRO A 147 34.81 -6.41 2.51
N HIS A 148 33.49 -6.64 2.52
CA HIS A 148 32.94 -7.99 2.42
C HIS A 148 32.91 -8.50 0.97
N ALA A 149 32.98 -9.85 0.82
CA ALA A 149 32.87 -10.51 -0.47
C ALA A 149 31.48 -10.25 -1.08
N ASP A 150 31.40 -10.20 -2.41
CA ASP A 150 30.16 -10.01 -3.16
C ASP A 150 29.40 -11.32 -3.43
N GLY A 151 30.08 -12.47 -3.34
CA GLY A 151 29.43 -13.77 -3.35
C GLY A 151 28.82 -14.12 -2.00
N PHE A 152 27.56 -14.58 -2.02
CA PHE A 152 26.86 -15.07 -0.82
C PHE A 152 25.96 -16.25 -1.16
N VAL A 153 26.03 -17.32 -0.38
CA VAL A 153 25.14 -18.48 -0.53
C VAL A 153 23.79 -18.15 0.14
N THR A 154 22.74 -18.04 -0.65
CA THR A 154 21.40 -17.71 -0.14
C THR A 154 20.96 -18.71 0.92
N ALA A 155 20.61 -18.21 2.10
CA ALA A 155 20.15 -19.01 3.22
C ALA A 155 18.92 -19.86 2.84
N ALA A 156 18.93 -21.12 3.20
CA ALA A 156 17.78 -22.00 2.98
C ALA A 156 16.62 -21.56 3.90
N ARG A 157 15.44 -21.35 3.33
CA ARG A 157 14.22 -21.00 4.06
C ARG A 157 13.08 -21.89 3.62
N ASP A 158 12.17 -22.15 4.56
CA ASP A 158 10.90 -22.78 4.28
C ASP A 158 9.85 -21.71 3.91
N PRO A 159 8.76 -22.06 3.18
CA PRO A 159 7.70 -21.12 2.85
C PRO A 159 7.04 -20.47 4.07
N ALA A 160 7.03 -21.19 5.20
CA ALA A 160 6.44 -20.72 6.46
C ALA A 160 7.35 -19.79 7.26
N ASP A 161 8.64 -19.70 6.91
CA ASP A 161 9.57 -18.79 7.57
C ASP A 161 9.20 -17.32 7.30
N LEU A 162 9.36 -16.47 8.31
CA LEU A 162 9.09 -15.04 8.16
C LEU A 162 10.11 -14.37 7.24
N ALA A 163 9.63 -13.56 6.32
CA ALA A 163 10.43 -12.71 5.44
C ALA A 163 10.30 -11.21 5.79
N ALA A 164 9.14 -10.79 6.30
CA ALA A 164 8.92 -9.39 6.67
C ALA A 164 7.90 -9.23 7.81
N ILE A 165 8.04 -8.14 8.54
CA ILE A 165 7.03 -7.62 9.46
C ILE A 165 6.73 -6.19 9.06
N LEU A 166 5.46 -5.86 8.81
CA LEU A 166 5.03 -4.50 8.50
C LEU A 166 4.04 -4.00 9.55
N TYR A 167 4.37 -2.88 10.18
CA TYR A 167 3.47 -2.25 11.13
C TYR A 167 2.35 -1.51 10.42
N THR A 168 1.11 -1.88 10.76
CA THR A 168 -0.10 -1.22 10.28
C THR A 168 -0.67 -0.32 11.36
N SER A 169 -1.12 0.87 10.98
CA SER A 169 -1.87 1.73 11.90
C SER A 169 -3.19 1.02 12.24
N GLY A 170 -3.22 0.39 13.40
CA GLY A 170 -4.43 -0.20 13.95
C GLY A 170 -5.50 0.87 14.17
N THR A 171 -6.75 0.47 13.95
CA THR A 171 -7.90 1.36 14.15
C THR A 171 -8.31 1.52 15.60
N THR A 172 -7.68 0.75 16.48
CA THR A 172 -8.03 0.61 17.90
C THR A 172 -6.84 0.90 18.82
N GLY A 173 -5.93 1.82 18.44
CA GLY A 173 -4.83 2.26 19.28
C GLY A 173 -3.44 1.85 18.76
N ARG A 174 -2.85 0.78 19.27
CA ARG A 174 -1.46 0.41 19.01
C ARG A 174 -1.27 -0.19 17.62
N SER A 175 -0.20 0.19 16.90
CA SER A 175 0.17 -0.42 15.61
C SER A 175 0.46 -1.91 15.77
N LYS A 176 0.09 -2.71 14.76
CA LYS A 176 0.25 -4.17 14.77
C LYS A 176 1.23 -4.58 13.67
N GLY A 177 2.21 -5.40 14.02
CA GLY A 177 3.20 -5.94 13.07
C GLY A 177 2.62 -7.15 12.31
N ALA A 178 2.18 -6.97 11.07
CA ALA A 178 1.71 -8.06 10.22
C ALA A 178 2.90 -8.93 9.78
N MET A 179 2.86 -10.23 10.08
CA MET A 179 3.90 -11.20 9.77
C MET A 179 3.67 -11.81 8.40
N LEU A 180 4.58 -11.55 7.46
CA LEU A 180 4.55 -12.09 6.10
C LEU A 180 5.68 -13.11 5.91
N THR A 181 5.35 -14.30 5.44
CA THR A 181 6.30 -15.36 5.19
C THR A 181 6.90 -15.28 3.79
N HIS A 182 8.01 -16.02 3.55
CA HIS A 182 8.55 -16.20 2.21
C HIS A 182 7.47 -16.73 1.24
N GLY A 183 6.66 -17.69 1.69
CA GLY A 183 5.56 -18.24 0.91
C GLY A 183 4.46 -17.23 0.57
N ASN A 184 4.02 -16.41 1.54
CA ASN A 184 3.01 -15.39 1.29
C ASN A 184 3.46 -14.40 0.20
N LEU A 185 4.71 -13.90 0.32
CA LEU A 185 5.26 -12.92 -0.62
C LEU A 185 5.53 -13.55 -1.99
N ALA A 186 6.06 -14.77 -2.05
CA ALA A 186 6.31 -15.49 -3.29
C ALA A 186 5.01 -15.80 -4.04
N HIS A 187 3.98 -16.27 -3.34
CA HIS A 187 2.67 -16.54 -3.94
C HIS A 187 2.07 -15.28 -4.55
N ASN A 188 2.00 -14.19 -3.77
CA ASN A 188 1.42 -12.93 -4.26
C ASN A 188 2.21 -12.37 -5.45
N ALA A 189 3.54 -12.35 -5.38
CA ALA A 189 4.40 -11.86 -6.45
C ALA A 189 4.21 -12.66 -7.76
N SER A 190 4.24 -13.99 -7.68
CA SER A 190 4.07 -14.88 -8.84
C SER A 190 2.67 -14.75 -9.45
N THR A 191 1.63 -14.68 -8.60
CA THR A 191 0.26 -14.49 -9.04
C THR A 191 0.08 -13.17 -9.77
N LEU A 192 0.60 -12.06 -9.23
CA LEU A 192 0.48 -10.75 -9.86
C LEU A 192 1.28 -10.65 -11.16
N HIS A 193 2.50 -11.19 -11.18
CA HIS A 193 3.33 -11.26 -12.38
C HIS A 193 2.58 -11.94 -13.53
N ALA A 194 2.00 -13.11 -13.27
CA ALA A 194 1.24 -13.87 -14.27
C ALA A 194 -0.09 -13.18 -14.63
N TYR A 195 -0.86 -12.74 -13.65
CA TYR A 195 -2.20 -12.17 -13.85
C TYR A 195 -2.16 -10.82 -14.59
N TRP A 196 -1.15 -9.99 -14.33
CA TRP A 196 -0.93 -8.72 -15.02
C TRP A 196 -0.08 -8.85 -16.28
N ARG A 197 0.31 -10.10 -16.61
CA ARG A 197 1.07 -10.47 -17.82
C ARG A 197 2.32 -9.62 -18.01
N PHE A 198 3.17 -9.61 -17.01
CA PHE A 198 4.50 -9.06 -17.20
C PHE A 198 5.21 -9.83 -18.30
N GLN A 199 5.89 -9.11 -19.20
CA GLN A 199 6.50 -9.69 -20.39
C GLN A 199 7.91 -9.14 -20.62
N PRO A 200 8.77 -9.88 -21.33
CA PRO A 200 10.11 -9.40 -21.67
C PRO A 200 10.08 -8.01 -22.31
N GLY A 201 10.98 -7.13 -21.85
CA GLY A 201 11.06 -5.76 -22.31
C GLY A 201 10.15 -4.76 -21.58
N ASP A 202 9.39 -5.21 -20.58
CA ASP A 202 8.66 -4.27 -19.72
C ASP A 202 9.61 -3.36 -18.94
N VAL A 203 9.22 -2.10 -18.86
CA VAL A 203 9.91 -1.07 -18.06
C VAL A 203 8.90 -0.46 -17.11
N LEU A 204 9.15 -0.61 -15.80
CA LEU A 204 8.28 -0.07 -14.76
C LEU A 204 8.68 1.37 -14.42
N LEU A 205 7.75 2.32 -14.52
CA LEU A 205 7.92 3.62 -13.88
C LEU A 205 7.54 3.49 -12.40
N HIS A 206 8.57 3.44 -11.54
CA HIS A 206 8.43 3.19 -10.12
C HIS A 206 8.61 4.45 -9.29
N MET A 207 7.49 5.06 -8.88
CA MET A 207 7.45 6.28 -8.04
C MET A 207 6.83 6.05 -6.64
N LEU A 208 6.53 4.79 -6.32
CA LEU A 208 5.93 4.41 -5.03
C LEU A 208 7.01 4.31 -3.93
N PRO A 209 6.65 4.54 -2.65
CA PRO A 209 7.57 4.31 -1.55
C PRO A 209 7.83 2.82 -1.33
N ILE A 210 9.08 2.45 -0.99
CA ILE A 210 9.49 1.05 -0.75
C ILE A 210 9.39 0.61 0.72
N PHE A 211 8.88 1.45 1.60
CA PHE A 211 8.52 1.04 2.96
C PHE A 211 7.09 0.47 3.05
N HIS A 212 6.38 0.38 1.94
CA HIS A 212 5.00 -0.07 1.87
C HIS A 212 4.83 -1.23 0.89
N VAL A 213 3.86 -2.12 1.17
CA VAL A 213 3.56 -3.32 0.36
C VAL A 213 3.45 -3.00 -1.13
N HIS A 214 2.73 -1.94 -1.52
CA HIS A 214 2.51 -1.60 -2.92
C HIS A 214 3.82 -1.32 -3.68
N GLY A 215 4.73 -0.53 -3.10
CA GLY A 215 6.00 -0.21 -3.75
C GLY A 215 7.00 -1.36 -3.70
N LEU A 216 7.17 -1.99 -2.52
CA LEU A 216 8.18 -3.01 -2.32
C LEU A 216 7.72 -4.40 -2.79
N PHE A 217 6.61 -4.92 -2.23
CA PHE A 217 6.22 -6.31 -2.43
C PHE A 217 5.31 -6.53 -3.65
N VAL A 218 4.79 -5.46 -4.25
CA VAL A 218 4.03 -5.56 -5.50
C VAL A 218 4.88 -5.08 -6.67
N ALA A 219 5.22 -3.79 -6.68
CA ALA A 219 5.87 -3.17 -7.84
C ALA A 219 7.30 -3.71 -8.07
N CYS A 220 8.17 -3.68 -7.03
CA CYS A 220 9.53 -4.20 -7.19
C CYS A 220 9.55 -5.72 -7.43
N HIS A 221 8.70 -6.52 -6.74
CA HIS A 221 8.69 -7.97 -6.96
C HIS A 221 8.26 -8.33 -8.38
N CYS A 222 7.21 -7.71 -8.92
CA CYS A 222 6.81 -7.96 -10.30
C CYS A 222 7.92 -7.60 -11.30
N ALA A 223 8.61 -6.47 -11.10
CA ALA A 223 9.72 -6.07 -11.96
C ALA A 223 10.90 -7.03 -11.86
N LEU A 224 11.29 -7.43 -10.65
CA LEU A 224 12.40 -8.36 -10.42
C LEU A 224 12.12 -9.77 -10.95
N LEU A 225 10.90 -10.29 -10.74
CA LEU A 225 10.46 -11.58 -11.31
C LEU A 225 10.45 -11.57 -12.83
N ASN A 226 10.28 -10.40 -13.46
CA ASN A 226 10.29 -10.29 -14.91
C ASN A 226 11.67 -9.99 -15.50
N GLY A 227 12.67 -9.70 -14.67
CA GLY A 227 13.95 -9.17 -15.15
C GLY A 227 13.84 -7.79 -15.80
N SER A 228 12.86 -6.99 -15.39
CA SER A 228 12.54 -5.68 -15.96
C SER A 228 13.44 -4.57 -15.44
N ALA A 229 13.68 -3.55 -16.26
CA ALA A 229 14.20 -2.28 -15.80
C ALA A 229 13.12 -1.47 -15.08
N MET A 230 13.55 -0.64 -14.13
CA MET A 230 12.70 0.33 -13.42
C MET A 230 13.26 1.73 -13.58
N PHE A 231 12.47 2.71 -14.01
CA PHE A 231 12.75 4.10 -13.69
C PHE A 231 12.50 4.28 -12.19
N PHE A 232 13.57 4.33 -11.41
CA PHE A 232 13.51 4.25 -9.95
C PHE A 232 13.59 5.65 -9.35
N GLU A 233 12.44 6.32 -9.32
CA GLU A 233 12.29 7.69 -8.85
C GLU A 233 12.07 7.72 -7.32
N PRO A 234 12.67 8.65 -6.58
CA PRO A 234 12.59 8.67 -5.11
C PRO A 234 11.16 8.89 -4.60
N LYS A 235 10.35 9.66 -5.32
CA LYS A 235 8.95 9.97 -5.01
C LYS A 235 8.18 10.32 -6.27
N PHE A 236 6.86 10.42 -6.15
CA PHE A 236 6.01 10.88 -7.24
C PHE A 236 6.18 12.39 -7.47
N ASP A 237 6.49 12.74 -8.69
CA ASP A 237 6.44 14.08 -9.25
C ASP A 237 5.70 14.01 -10.60
N ALA A 238 4.65 14.82 -10.78
CA ALA A 238 3.80 14.73 -11.97
C ALA A 238 4.55 15.16 -13.25
N ALA A 239 5.37 16.22 -13.18
CA ALA A 239 6.13 16.69 -14.34
C ALA A 239 7.19 15.65 -14.75
N ARG A 240 7.85 15.04 -13.77
CA ARG A 240 8.81 13.95 -14.02
C ARG A 240 8.13 12.71 -14.58
N ALA A 241 6.96 12.35 -14.06
CA ALA A 241 6.15 11.25 -14.60
C ALA A 241 5.78 11.49 -16.07
N MET A 242 5.35 12.70 -16.42
CA MET A 242 5.04 13.09 -17.81
C MET A 242 6.22 12.89 -18.76
N GLN A 243 7.46 13.13 -18.31
CA GLN A 243 8.68 12.92 -19.10
C GLN A 243 9.02 11.44 -19.30
N LEU A 244 8.73 10.59 -18.30
CA LEU A 244 9.12 9.17 -18.28
C LEU A 244 8.06 8.22 -18.80
N LEU A 245 6.77 8.56 -18.69
CA LEU A 245 5.67 7.73 -19.21
C LEU A 245 5.86 7.28 -20.66
N PRO A 246 6.34 8.13 -21.62
CA PRO A 246 6.57 7.68 -22.99
C PRO A 246 7.68 6.63 -23.14
N GLN A 247 8.48 6.39 -22.11
CA GLN A 247 9.61 5.45 -22.10
C GLN A 247 9.31 4.19 -21.27
N ALA A 248 8.22 4.20 -20.51
CA ALA A 248 7.77 3.09 -19.67
C ALA A 248 6.67 2.28 -20.34
N THR A 249 6.48 1.04 -19.88
CA THR A 249 5.39 0.16 -20.33
C THR A 249 4.39 -0.13 -19.23
N VAL A 250 4.79 0.02 -17.98
CA VAL A 250 3.97 -0.21 -16.79
C VAL A 250 4.09 0.98 -15.84
N PHE A 251 2.96 1.46 -15.34
CA PHE A 251 2.91 2.45 -14.27
C PHE A 251 2.00 1.98 -13.15
N MET A 252 2.51 1.98 -11.93
CA MET A 252 1.75 1.67 -10.72
C MET A 252 1.68 2.89 -9.81
N GLY A 253 0.47 3.25 -9.41
CA GLY A 253 0.24 4.44 -8.59
C GLY A 253 -0.90 4.29 -7.61
N VAL A 254 -1.01 5.27 -6.73
CA VAL A 254 -2.20 5.51 -5.90
C VAL A 254 -3.14 6.46 -6.63
N PRO A 255 -4.45 6.53 -6.30
CA PRO A 255 -5.41 7.39 -7.00
C PRO A 255 -4.97 8.84 -7.15
N THR A 256 -4.32 9.42 -6.13
CA THR A 256 -3.83 10.80 -6.18
C THR A 256 -2.77 11.04 -7.27
N TYR A 257 -2.02 10.02 -7.70
CA TYR A 257 -1.08 10.16 -8.82
C TYR A 257 -1.83 10.41 -10.12
N TYR A 258 -2.89 9.65 -10.36
CA TYR A 258 -3.74 9.79 -11.56
C TYR A 258 -4.45 11.14 -11.59
N VAL A 259 -5.00 11.58 -10.45
CA VAL A 259 -5.58 12.93 -10.33
C VAL A 259 -4.56 14.01 -10.69
N ARG A 260 -3.33 13.92 -10.16
CA ARG A 260 -2.28 14.90 -10.45
C ARG A 260 -1.80 14.86 -11.90
N LEU A 261 -1.76 13.70 -12.55
CA LEU A 261 -1.48 13.60 -13.98
C LEU A 261 -2.59 14.26 -14.81
N LEU A 262 -3.84 14.09 -14.44
CA LEU A 262 -4.98 14.71 -15.11
C LEU A 262 -5.03 16.24 -14.96
N LEU A 263 -4.36 16.82 -13.95
CA LEU A 263 -4.24 18.28 -13.84
C LEU A 263 -3.35 18.89 -14.94
N ASP A 264 -2.44 18.09 -15.55
CA ASP A 264 -1.61 18.58 -16.65
C ASP A 264 -2.40 18.51 -17.96
N PRO A 265 -2.63 19.65 -18.66
CA PRO A 265 -3.38 19.66 -19.91
C PRO A 265 -2.69 18.88 -21.04
N ALA A 266 -1.37 18.67 -20.97
CA ALA A 266 -0.60 17.89 -21.94
C ALA A 266 -0.72 16.36 -21.71
N PHE A 267 -1.27 15.91 -20.57
CA PHE A 267 -1.49 14.49 -20.34
C PHE A 267 -2.52 13.94 -21.35
N GLY A 268 -2.16 12.89 -22.06
CA GLY A 268 -3.04 12.32 -23.07
C GLY A 268 -2.46 11.07 -23.72
N ARG A 269 -2.97 10.73 -24.90
CA ARG A 269 -2.60 9.51 -25.65
C ARG A 269 -1.10 9.45 -25.98
N ASP A 270 -0.53 10.57 -26.41
CA ASP A 270 0.89 10.62 -26.79
C ASP A 270 1.80 10.37 -25.61
N THR A 271 1.45 10.91 -24.42
CA THR A 271 2.18 10.66 -23.17
C THR A 271 2.13 9.17 -22.77
N CYS A 272 1.02 8.51 -23.05
CA CYS A 272 0.77 7.12 -22.64
C CYS A 272 1.05 6.10 -23.77
N ARG A 273 1.61 6.49 -24.92
CA ARG A 273 1.68 5.66 -26.14
C ARG A 273 2.36 4.30 -25.98
N ASN A 274 3.30 4.18 -25.05
CA ASN A 274 4.04 2.94 -24.79
C ASN A 274 3.55 2.19 -23.54
N ILE A 275 2.72 2.84 -22.73
CA ILE A 275 2.16 2.18 -21.54
C ILE A 275 1.11 1.16 -21.98
N ARG A 276 1.26 -0.07 -21.52
CA ARG A 276 0.27 -1.14 -21.70
C ARG A 276 -0.55 -1.41 -20.44
N LEU A 277 -0.04 -1.00 -19.26
CA LEU A 277 -0.67 -1.28 -17.98
C LEU A 277 -0.54 -0.11 -17.02
N PHE A 278 -1.67 0.42 -16.60
CA PHE A 278 -1.81 1.31 -15.44
C PHE A 278 -2.49 0.55 -14.30
N VAL A 279 -1.87 0.53 -13.11
CA VAL A 279 -2.42 -0.13 -11.91
C VAL A 279 -2.67 0.88 -10.81
N SER A 280 -3.87 0.89 -10.25
CA SER A 280 -4.24 1.73 -9.11
C SER A 280 -4.63 0.92 -7.89
N GLY A 281 -4.30 1.42 -6.71
CA GLY A 281 -4.76 0.84 -5.45
C GLY A 281 -4.21 1.56 -4.21
N SER A 282 -4.32 0.94 -3.05
CA SER A 282 -4.03 1.48 -1.71
C SER A 282 -5.05 2.50 -1.21
N ALA A 283 -5.92 3.03 -2.07
CA ALA A 283 -7.07 3.88 -1.75
C ALA A 283 -8.15 3.68 -2.84
N PRO A 284 -9.41 4.05 -2.59
CA PRO A 284 -10.46 4.02 -3.60
C PRO A 284 -10.15 4.98 -4.76
N LEU A 285 -10.35 4.51 -5.99
CA LEU A 285 -10.30 5.32 -7.20
C LEU A 285 -11.71 5.82 -7.52
N LEU A 286 -11.88 7.13 -7.65
CA LEU A 286 -13.17 7.70 -8.03
C LEU A 286 -13.52 7.32 -9.48
N LYS A 287 -14.80 7.04 -9.73
CA LYS A 287 -15.27 6.68 -11.05
C LYS A 287 -15.04 7.81 -12.07
N GLU A 288 -15.20 9.04 -11.65
CA GLU A 288 -14.94 10.24 -12.46
C GLU A 288 -13.47 10.29 -12.91
N THR A 289 -12.53 10.03 -11.99
CA THR A 289 -11.10 9.94 -12.31
C THR A 289 -10.80 8.81 -13.30
N PHE A 290 -11.44 7.66 -13.12
CA PHE A 290 -11.31 6.52 -14.04
C PHE A 290 -11.81 6.87 -15.44
N ASP A 291 -13.00 7.49 -15.54
CA ASP A 291 -13.64 7.84 -16.82
C ASP A 291 -12.86 8.96 -17.53
N GLU A 292 -12.42 10.01 -16.83
CA GLU A 292 -11.60 11.07 -17.39
C GLU A 292 -10.25 10.55 -17.86
N PHE A 293 -9.60 9.69 -17.07
CA PHE A 293 -8.33 9.07 -17.44
C PHE A 293 -8.48 8.27 -18.73
N LYS A 294 -9.54 7.46 -18.86
CA LYS A 294 -9.85 6.71 -20.07
C LYS A 294 -10.08 7.63 -21.26
N ALA A 295 -10.85 8.68 -21.10
CA ALA A 295 -11.16 9.62 -22.19
C ALA A 295 -9.90 10.30 -22.73
N ARG A 296 -8.98 10.72 -21.86
CA ARG A 296 -7.76 11.46 -22.23
C ARG A 296 -6.63 10.55 -22.72
N SER A 297 -6.33 9.48 -21.99
CA SER A 297 -5.20 8.59 -22.28
C SER A 297 -5.54 7.48 -23.28
N GLY A 298 -6.81 7.10 -23.41
CA GLY A 298 -7.27 5.92 -24.11
C GLY A 298 -7.10 4.61 -23.31
N HIS A 299 -6.54 4.66 -22.11
CA HIS A 299 -6.31 3.50 -21.25
C HIS A 299 -7.32 3.42 -20.11
N THR A 300 -7.72 2.21 -19.74
CA THR A 300 -8.45 1.95 -18.50
C THR A 300 -7.48 1.58 -17.40
N ILE A 301 -7.63 2.20 -16.24
CA ILE A 301 -6.83 1.86 -15.06
C ILE A 301 -7.26 0.48 -14.54
N LEU A 302 -6.30 -0.38 -14.23
CA LEU A 302 -6.54 -1.64 -13.55
C LEU A 302 -6.57 -1.37 -12.04
N GLU A 303 -7.78 -1.32 -11.49
CA GLU A 303 -7.98 -1.16 -10.05
C GLU A 303 -7.92 -2.51 -9.35
N ARG A 304 -7.29 -2.56 -8.18
CA ARG A 304 -7.11 -3.77 -7.39
C ARG A 304 -7.27 -3.48 -5.90
N TYR A 305 -7.54 -4.50 -5.10
CA TYR A 305 -7.71 -4.40 -3.66
C TYR A 305 -6.79 -5.36 -2.93
N GLY A 306 -6.27 -4.88 -1.83
CA GLY A 306 -5.43 -5.63 -0.91
C GLY A 306 -5.03 -4.79 0.30
N MET A 307 -4.30 -5.40 1.22
CA MET A 307 -3.84 -4.76 2.45
C MET A 307 -2.52 -5.40 2.89
N THR A 308 -1.91 -4.83 3.92
CA THR A 308 -0.62 -5.32 4.42
C THR A 308 -0.68 -6.79 4.82
N GLU A 309 -1.81 -7.22 5.36
CA GLU A 309 -2.05 -8.56 5.88
C GLU A 309 -2.19 -9.66 4.80
N GLY A 310 -1.98 -9.34 3.52
CA GLY A 310 -2.05 -10.37 2.48
C GLY A 310 -1.67 -9.93 1.07
N GLY A 311 -1.03 -8.77 0.95
CA GLY A 311 -0.72 -8.22 -0.37
C GLY A 311 -2.01 -7.91 -1.14
N MET A 312 -2.17 -8.49 -2.33
CA MET A 312 -3.33 -8.28 -3.16
C MET A 312 -4.27 -9.47 -3.09
N PHE A 313 -5.56 -9.19 -2.88
CA PHE A 313 -6.65 -10.17 -2.81
C PHE A 313 -7.46 -10.23 -4.11
N THR A 314 -7.72 -9.07 -4.71
CA THR A 314 -8.49 -8.97 -5.95
C THR A 314 -7.83 -8.06 -6.95
N SER A 315 -8.16 -8.23 -8.22
CA SER A 315 -7.72 -7.36 -9.31
C SER A 315 -8.75 -7.35 -10.43
N ASN A 316 -8.95 -6.19 -11.06
CA ASN A 316 -9.57 -6.16 -12.37
C ASN A 316 -8.74 -6.97 -13.37
N PRO A 317 -9.35 -7.62 -14.37
CA PRO A 317 -8.63 -8.47 -15.31
C PRO A 317 -7.73 -7.66 -16.25
N TYR A 318 -6.59 -8.29 -16.64
CA TYR A 318 -5.70 -7.68 -17.63
C TYR A 318 -6.37 -7.58 -19.00
N ASP A 319 -6.96 -8.67 -19.48
CA ASP A 319 -7.46 -8.86 -20.86
C ASP A 319 -8.89 -8.47 -21.12
N ALA A 320 -9.52 -7.86 -20.21
CA ALA A 320 -10.94 -7.74 -20.31
C ALA A 320 -11.47 -6.81 -21.41
N GLY A 321 -10.70 -6.48 -22.42
CA GLY A 321 -11.11 -5.64 -23.53
C GLY A 321 -11.73 -4.32 -23.07
N GLU A 322 -12.60 -3.72 -23.85
CA GLU A 322 -13.28 -2.46 -23.48
C GLU A 322 -14.26 -2.61 -22.30
N ASN A 323 -14.71 -3.82 -21.97
CA ASN A 323 -15.76 -4.08 -20.98
C ASN A 323 -15.30 -4.78 -19.69
N GLY A 324 -14.02 -5.07 -19.51
CA GLY A 324 -13.64 -5.91 -18.41
C GLY A 324 -13.09 -5.19 -17.19
N ARG A 325 -12.40 -4.06 -17.35
CA ARG A 325 -12.02 -3.22 -16.22
C ARG A 325 -13.15 -2.25 -15.91
N ARG A 326 -13.77 -2.44 -14.74
CA ARG A 326 -14.91 -1.61 -14.32
C ARG A 326 -14.48 -0.61 -13.27
N GLY A 327 -14.59 0.68 -13.58
CA GLY A 327 -14.41 1.74 -12.60
C GLY A 327 -15.37 1.58 -11.41
N GLY A 328 -14.87 1.81 -10.19
CA GLY A 328 -15.62 1.60 -8.95
C GLY A 328 -15.68 0.14 -8.47
N THR A 329 -15.02 -0.81 -9.16
CA THR A 329 -14.84 -2.18 -8.70
C THR A 329 -13.36 -2.54 -8.58
N VAL A 330 -13.07 -3.51 -7.73
CA VAL A 330 -11.71 -4.03 -7.56
C VAL A 330 -11.50 -5.38 -8.24
N GLY A 331 -12.38 -5.72 -9.19
CA GLY A 331 -12.29 -6.92 -10.02
C GLY A 331 -12.65 -8.21 -9.29
N PHE A 332 -11.94 -9.28 -9.62
CA PHE A 332 -12.17 -10.65 -9.15
C PHE A 332 -11.14 -11.07 -8.11
N PRO A 333 -11.44 -12.05 -7.25
CA PRO A 333 -10.42 -12.71 -6.45
C PRO A 333 -9.27 -13.21 -7.33
N LEU A 334 -8.04 -12.97 -6.88
CA LEU A 334 -6.85 -13.45 -7.58
C LEU A 334 -6.71 -14.98 -7.48
N PRO A 335 -6.06 -15.63 -8.44
CA PRO A 335 -5.77 -17.06 -8.35
C PRO A 335 -5.09 -17.43 -7.01
N GLY A 336 -5.60 -18.47 -6.35
CA GLY A 336 -5.13 -18.89 -5.02
C GLY A 336 -5.68 -18.07 -3.85
N THR A 337 -6.52 -17.06 -4.12
CA THR A 337 -7.24 -16.31 -3.09
C THR A 337 -8.74 -16.57 -3.18
N GLU A 338 -9.32 -17.08 -2.12
CA GLU A 338 -10.77 -17.19 -1.96
C GLU A 338 -11.30 -15.92 -1.27
N LEU A 339 -12.48 -15.47 -1.67
CA LEU A 339 -13.17 -14.33 -1.09
C LEU A 339 -14.65 -14.65 -0.87
N ARG A 340 -15.17 -14.32 0.30
CA ARG A 340 -16.61 -14.39 0.58
C ARG A 340 -17.11 -13.09 1.23
N ILE A 341 -18.37 -12.80 0.99
CA ILE A 341 -19.09 -11.71 1.65
C ILE A 341 -20.07 -12.32 2.63
N VAL A 342 -19.97 -11.91 3.90
CA VAL A 342 -20.82 -12.48 4.97
C VAL A 342 -21.60 -11.40 5.70
N GLY A 343 -22.80 -11.74 6.16
CA GLY A 343 -23.60 -10.90 7.04
C GLY A 343 -23.08 -10.88 8.49
N ALA A 344 -23.72 -10.13 9.37
CA ALA A 344 -23.36 -10.02 10.79
C ALA A 344 -23.27 -11.36 11.52
N GLY A 345 -24.07 -12.37 11.09
CA GLY A 345 -24.03 -13.73 11.65
C GLY A 345 -22.96 -14.64 11.04
N GLY A 346 -22.09 -14.14 10.17
CA GLY A 346 -21.02 -14.93 9.53
C GLY A 346 -21.50 -15.82 8.37
N THR A 347 -22.77 -15.77 7.98
CA THR A 347 -23.32 -16.53 6.84
C THR A 347 -23.12 -15.74 5.54
N PRO A 348 -22.78 -16.43 4.42
CA PRO A 348 -22.68 -15.79 3.12
C PRO A 348 -23.98 -15.06 2.71
N VAL A 349 -23.83 -13.87 2.13
CA VAL A 349 -24.96 -13.08 1.62
C VAL A 349 -25.18 -13.32 0.13
N LYS A 350 -26.37 -12.94 -0.37
CA LYS A 350 -26.69 -13.02 -1.81
C LYS A 350 -25.86 -11.98 -2.60
N PRO A 351 -25.58 -12.26 -3.90
CA PRO A 351 -24.97 -11.27 -4.78
C PRO A 351 -25.67 -9.91 -4.72
N GLY A 352 -24.87 -8.83 -4.74
CA GLY A 352 -25.34 -7.46 -4.63
C GLY A 352 -25.58 -6.96 -3.19
N VAL A 353 -25.65 -7.85 -2.20
CA VAL A 353 -25.83 -7.47 -0.80
C VAL A 353 -24.48 -7.13 -0.19
N VAL A 354 -24.39 -5.97 0.48
CA VAL A 354 -23.20 -5.54 1.20
C VAL A 354 -23.04 -6.32 2.51
N GLY A 355 -21.83 -6.81 2.76
CA GLY A 355 -21.46 -7.52 3.97
C GLY A 355 -19.97 -7.41 4.28
N HIS A 356 -19.52 -8.16 5.28
CA HIS A 356 -18.11 -8.20 5.66
C HIS A 356 -17.31 -9.05 4.69
N ILE A 357 -16.18 -8.50 4.22
CA ILE A 357 -15.25 -9.21 3.33
C ILE A 357 -14.37 -10.13 4.18
N GLN A 358 -14.34 -11.40 3.81
CA GLN A 358 -13.41 -12.37 4.36
C GLN A 358 -12.62 -13.00 3.22
N VAL A 359 -11.32 -13.26 3.47
CA VAL A 359 -10.41 -13.84 2.47
C VAL A 359 -9.66 -15.02 3.06
N LYS A 360 -9.26 -15.94 2.18
CA LYS A 360 -8.43 -17.10 2.51
C LYS A 360 -7.52 -17.40 1.33
N GLY A 361 -6.26 -17.72 1.59
CA GLY A 361 -5.29 -18.04 0.53
C GLY A 361 -3.85 -18.03 1.02
N ASP A 362 -2.95 -18.53 0.19
CA ASP A 362 -1.53 -18.65 0.52
C ASP A 362 -0.81 -17.30 0.65
N ASN A 363 -1.41 -16.24 0.13
CA ASN A 363 -0.93 -14.87 0.28
C ASN A 363 -1.30 -14.22 1.62
N VAL A 364 -2.27 -14.79 2.37
CA VAL A 364 -2.74 -14.23 3.64
C VAL A 364 -1.70 -14.44 4.73
N PHE A 365 -1.38 -13.40 5.47
CA PHE A 365 -0.39 -13.39 6.54
C PHE A 365 -0.66 -14.45 7.63
N VAL A 366 0.37 -14.77 8.39
CA VAL A 366 0.24 -15.80 9.46
C VAL A 366 -0.23 -15.25 10.79
N GLY A 367 -0.35 -13.93 10.93
CA GLY A 367 -0.83 -13.27 12.15
C GLY A 367 -0.04 -12.01 12.49
N TYR A 368 -0.32 -11.47 13.68
CA TYR A 368 0.34 -10.28 14.19
C TYR A 368 1.45 -10.64 15.17
N TRP A 369 2.62 -10.00 14.99
CA TRP A 369 3.81 -10.20 15.81
C TRP A 369 3.51 -9.94 17.29
N GLY A 370 3.85 -10.91 18.16
CA GLY A 370 3.63 -10.79 19.59
C GLY A 370 2.16 -10.72 20.06
N MET A 371 1.17 -10.90 19.15
CA MET A 371 -0.26 -10.72 19.45
C MET A 371 -1.10 -11.93 19.03
N PRO A 372 -0.93 -13.11 19.68
CA PRO A 372 -1.65 -14.34 19.30
C PRO A 372 -3.16 -14.25 19.54
N GLU A 373 -3.61 -13.56 20.58
CA GLU A 373 -5.03 -13.34 20.83
C GLU A 373 -5.66 -12.48 19.76
N LYS A 374 -5.01 -11.37 19.41
CA LYS A 374 -5.48 -10.51 18.33
C LYS A 374 -5.52 -11.23 16.98
N THR A 375 -4.53 -12.08 16.73
CA THR A 375 -4.53 -12.93 15.54
C THR A 375 -5.76 -13.85 15.51
N ARG A 376 -6.07 -14.53 16.62
CA ARG A 376 -7.28 -15.39 16.71
C ARG A 376 -8.58 -14.63 16.50
N GLU A 377 -8.68 -13.40 17.00
CA GLU A 377 -9.86 -12.55 16.78
C GLU A 377 -10.09 -12.20 15.32
N GLU A 378 -9.03 -12.02 14.55
CA GLU A 378 -9.13 -11.62 13.13
C GLU A 378 -9.34 -12.81 12.18
N PHE A 379 -9.24 -14.05 12.66
CA PHE A 379 -9.57 -15.24 11.88
C PHE A 379 -10.85 -15.88 12.37
N THR A 380 -11.56 -16.54 11.45
CA THR A 380 -12.68 -17.42 11.78
C THR A 380 -12.16 -18.81 12.15
N ALA A 381 -13.01 -19.64 12.77
CA ALA A 381 -12.63 -21.01 13.13
C ALA A 381 -12.31 -21.89 11.90
N ASP A 382 -12.86 -21.56 10.73
CA ASP A 382 -12.60 -22.23 9.43
C ASP A 382 -11.47 -21.58 8.63
N GLY A 383 -10.69 -20.67 9.25
CA GLY A 383 -9.44 -20.12 8.73
C GLY A 383 -9.59 -18.96 7.76
N TRP A 384 -10.70 -18.25 7.75
CA TRP A 384 -10.87 -17.04 6.96
C TRP A 384 -10.41 -15.80 7.73
N PHE A 385 -9.60 -14.98 7.08
CA PHE A 385 -9.19 -13.69 7.61
C PHE A 385 -10.30 -12.65 7.42
N LYS A 386 -10.66 -11.96 8.50
CA LYS A 386 -11.64 -10.86 8.52
C LYS A 386 -10.92 -9.56 8.18
N THR A 387 -11.09 -9.07 6.96
CA THR A 387 -10.35 -7.88 6.48
C THR A 387 -10.73 -6.59 7.20
N GLY A 388 -11.88 -6.57 7.88
CA GLY A 388 -12.47 -5.36 8.45
C GLY A 388 -13.05 -4.42 7.39
N ASP A 389 -13.02 -4.80 6.12
CA ASP A 389 -13.66 -4.08 5.02
C ASP A 389 -15.05 -4.65 4.75
N MET A 390 -15.91 -3.79 4.21
CA MET A 390 -17.25 -4.14 3.74
C MET A 390 -17.34 -3.97 2.23
N GLY A 391 -18.13 -4.82 1.60
CA GLY A 391 -18.31 -4.78 0.16
C GLY A 391 -19.39 -5.74 -0.30
N SER A 392 -19.55 -5.84 -1.60
CA SER A 392 -20.48 -6.75 -2.25
C SER A 392 -19.83 -7.49 -3.40
N LEU A 393 -20.40 -8.63 -3.74
CA LEU A 393 -20.05 -9.42 -4.91
C LEU A 393 -21.20 -9.34 -5.91
N SER A 394 -20.93 -8.88 -7.13
CA SER A 394 -21.97 -8.87 -8.18
C SER A 394 -22.29 -10.28 -8.68
N VAL A 395 -23.40 -10.43 -9.41
CA VAL A 395 -23.81 -11.74 -10.00
C VAL A 395 -22.75 -12.29 -10.95
N ASP A 396 -22.02 -11.40 -11.63
CA ASP A 396 -20.93 -11.75 -12.56
C ASP A 396 -19.55 -11.76 -11.89
N GLY A 397 -19.49 -11.70 -10.55
CA GLY A 397 -18.29 -11.95 -9.76
C GLY A 397 -17.39 -10.76 -9.45
N TYR A 398 -17.75 -9.52 -9.84
CA TYR A 398 -16.96 -8.34 -9.46
C TYR A 398 -17.15 -7.98 -7.98
N VAL A 399 -16.04 -7.68 -7.34
CA VAL A 399 -16.01 -7.19 -5.96
C VAL A 399 -16.05 -5.67 -5.96
N THR A 400 -16.93 -5.09 -5.15
CA THR A 400 -17.02 -3.65 -4.88
C THR A 400 -16.76 -3.41 -3.39
N ILE A 401 -15.86 -2.48 -3.07
CA ILE A 401 -15.55 -2.08 -1.69
C ILE A 401 -16.48 -0.94 -1.30
N SER A 402 -17.25 -1.13 -0.23
CA SER A 402 -18.18 -0.11 0.31
C SER A 402 -17.58 0.71 1.46
N GLY A 403 -16.44 0.29 2.01
CA GLY A 403 -15.73 1.00 3.07
C GLY A 403 -15.24 0.09 4.19
N ARG A 404 -14.81 0.71 5.30
CA ARG A 404 -14.42 -0.02 6.52
C ARG A 404 -15.63 -0.26 7.41
N SER A 405 -15.73 -1.44 8.02
CA SER A 405 -16.84 -1.73 8.95
C SER A 405 -16.87 -0.78 10.15
N LYS A 406 -15.70 -0.33 10.61
CA LYS A 406 -15.55 0.66 11.69
C LYS A 406 -15.89 2.10 11.30
N ASP A 407 -15.94 2.40 9.99
CA ASP A 407 -16.35 3.70 9.46
C ASP A 407 -17.85 3.73 9.12
N LEU A 408 -18.51 2.58 9.22
CA LEU A 408 -19.96 2.47 9.11
C LEU A 408 -20.61 3.39 10.15
N VAL A 409 -21.49 4.26 9.70
CA VAL A 409 -22.25 5.16 10.58
C VAL A 409 -23.55 4.46 10.96
N ILE A 410 -23.81 4.35 12.27
CA ILE A 410 -25.04 3.73 12.78
C ILE A 410 -25.96 4.86 13.29
N THR A 411 -26.88 5.28 12.45
CA THR A 411 -27.80 6.38 12.74
C THR A 411 -29.23 5.87 12.95
N GLY A 412 -29.80 6.07 14.12
CA GLY A 412 -31.14 5.59 14.45
C GLY A 412 -31.32 4.06 14.30
N GLY A 413 -30.26 3.28 14.52
CA GLY A 413 -30.24 1.83 14.33
C GLY A 413 -30.10 1.37 12.88
N LEU A 414 -29.89 2.29 11.93
CA LEU A 414 -29.73 1.99 10.50
C LEU A 414 -28.28 2.17 10.08
N ASN A 415 -27.79 1.25 9.26
CA ASN A 415 -26.44 1.28 8.72
C ASN A 415 -26.35 2.25 7.54
N VAL A 416 -25.39 3.18 7.62
CA VAL A 416 -25.06 4.13 6.55
C VAL A 416 -23.61 3.90 6.13
N TYR A 417 -23.42 3.63 4.85
CA TYR A 417 -22.10 3.40 4.27
C TYR A 417 -21.54 4.74 3.76
N PRO A 418 -20.48 5.27 4.37
CA PRO A 418 -19.91 6.56 4.00
C PRO A 418 -19.66 6.74 2.52
N LYS A 419 -19.13 5.71 1.85
CA LYS A 419 -18.76 5.75 0.44
C LYS A 419 -19.94 6.08 -0.48
N GLU A 420 -21.13 5.57 -0.19
CA GLU A 420 -22.36 5.85 -0.98
C GLU A 420 -22.67 7.37 -1.01
N ILE A 421 -22.41 8.05 0.10
CA ILE A 421 -22.65 9.49 0.22
C ILE A 421 -21.47 10.27 -0.36
N GLU A 422 -20.24 9.82 -0.09
CA GLU A 422 -19.02 10.42 -0.65
C GLU A 422 -19.07 10.44 -2.18
N GLU A 423 -19.43 9.34 -2.83
CA GLU A 423 -19.57 9.29 -4.30
C GLU A 423 -20.57 10.32 -4.85
N LEU A 424 -21.66 10.56 -4.15
CA LEU A 424 -22.64 11.56 -4.59
C LEU A 424 -22.16 13.00 -4.37
N ILE A 425 -21.43 13.26 -3.29
CA ILE A 425 -20.85 14.57 -3.00
C ILE A 425 -19.70 14.86 -3.95
N ASP A 426 -18.81 13.88 -4.18
CA ASP A 426 -17.63 14.02 -5.03
C ASP A 426 -18.01 14.28 -6.50
N ALA A 427 -19.17 13.78 -6.95
CA ALA A 427 -19.70 14.05 -8.28
C ALA A 427 -20.32 15.47 -8.44
N MET A 428 -20.39 16.28 -7.37
CA MET A 428 -20.94 17.64 -7.47
C MET A 428 -19.95 18.62 -8.09
N PRO A 429 -20.40 19.53 -8.98
CA PRO A 429 -19.53 20.58 -9.49
C PRO A 429 -18.94 21.44 -8.36
N GLY A 430 -17.62 21.61 -8.40
CA GLY A 430 -16.91 22.40 -7.40
C GLY A 430 -16.38 21.62 -6.20
N VAL A 431 -16.64 20.32 -6.09
CA VAL A 431 -16.05 19.43 -5.09
C VAL A 431 -14.74 18.85 -5.62
N VAL A 432 -13.72 18.78 -4.76
CA VAL A 432 -12.48 18.05 -5.02
C VAL A 432 -12.62 16.61 -4.51
N GLU A 433 -13.06 16.48 -3.27
CA GLU A 433 -13.24 15.20 -2.55
C GLU A 433 -14.04 15.41 -1.28
N SER A 434 -14.55 14.33 -0.71
CA SER A 434 -15.23 14.34 0.57
C SER A 434 -14.84 13.17 1.47
N ALA A 435 -15.14 13.30 2.76
CA ALA A 435 -15.10 12.23 3.73
C ALA A 435 -16.35 12.28 4.60
N VAL A 436 -17.07 11.16 4.70
CA VAL A 436 -18.25 11.02 5.54
C VAL A 436 -17.90 10.22 6.79
N ILE A 437 -18.29 10.75 7.93
CA ILE A 437 -18.05 10.20 9.27
C ILE A 437 -19.32 10.19 10.10
N GLY A 438 -19.39 9.32 11.10
CA GLY A 438 -20.38 9.41 12.18
C GLY A 438 -19.86 10.28 13.31
N LEU A 439 -20.66 11.23 13.76
CA LEU A 439 -20.41 12.00 14.98
C LEU A 439 -21.50 11.71 16.01
N PRO A 440 -21.18 11.71 17.33
CA PRO A 440 -22.16 11.47 18.37
C PRO A 440 -23.39 12.38 18.25
N HIS A 441 -24.58 11.81 18.37
CA HIS A 441 -25.85 12.53 18.31
C HIS A 441 -26.81 11.98 19.39
N PRO A 442 -27.45 12.83 20.21
CA PRO A 442 -28.26 12.39 21.35
C PRO A 442 -29.46 11.52 20.94
N ASP A 443 -30.10 11.79 19.80
CA ASP A 443 -31.30 11.06 19.36
C ASP A 443 -30.99 9.86 18.47
N PHE A 444 -29.92 9.93 17.68
CA PHE A 444 -29.63 8.93 16.63
C PHE A 444 -28.45 8.01 16.96
N GLY A 445 -27.79 8.21 18.10
CA GLY A 445 -26.51 7.57 18.41
C GLY A 445 -25.36 8.19 17.60
N GLU A 446 -25.42 8.13 16.29
CA GLU A 446 -24.52 8.86 15.39
C GLU A 446 -25.29 9.66 14.34
N ALA A 447 -24.79 10.86 14.02
CA ALA A 447 -25.25 11.63 12.90
C ALA A 447 -24.27 11.54 11.73
N VAL A 448 -24.80 11.33 10.54
CA VAL A 448 -24.04 11.39 9.30
C VAL A 448 -23.48 12.80 9.12
N THR A 449 -22.17 12.91 8.95
CA THR A 449 -21.48 14.20 8.80
C THR A 449 -20.54 14.13 7.60
N ALA A 450 -20.61 15.12 6.71
CA ALA A 450 -19.72 15.22 5.56
C ALA A 450 -18.67 16.32 5.78
N VAL A 451 -17.41 16.03 5.45
CA VAL A 451 -16.31 16.99 5.39
C VAL A 451 -15.86 17.09 3.94
N VAL A 452 -15.97 18.27 3.33
CA VAL A 452 -15.89 18.46 1.86
C VAL A 452 -14.78 19.44 1.52
N VAL A 453 -13.88 19.05 0.61
CA VAL A 453 -12.86 19.91 0.03
C VAL A 453 -13.39 20.56 -1.24
N ARG A 454 -13.33 21.88 -1.32
CA ARG A 454 -13.80 22.65 -2.46
C ARG A 454 -12.72 22.91 -3.50
N GLN A 455 -13.10 22.96 -4.77
CA GLN A 455 -12.23 23.46 -5.82
C GLN A 455 -11.99 24.97 -5.66
N ASN A 456 -10.79 25.42 -5.97
CA ASN A 456 -10.45 26.85 -5.95
C ASN A 456 -10.88 27.55 -7.26
N ASN A 457 -12.17 27.46 -7.58
CA ASN A 457 -12.78 28.08 -8.76
C ASN A 457 -14.18 28.65 -8.43
N ALA A 458 -14.89 29.19 -9.42
CA ALA A 458 -16.21 29.77 -9.22
C ALA A 458 -17.24 28.73 -8.71
N ALA A 459 -17.21 27.50 -9.21
CA ALA A 459 -18.11 26.43 -8.77
C ALA A 459 -17.86 26.05 -7.30
N GLY A 460 -16.60 25.88 -6.89
CA GLY A 460 -16.26 25.57 -5.49
C GLY A 460 -16.61 26.71 -4.54
N ARG A 461 -16.47 27.97 -4.96
CA ARG A 461 -16.90 29.12 -4.15
C ARG A 461 -18.41 29.24 -4.01
N ALA A 462 -19.17 28.69 -4.95
CA ALA A 462 -20.65 28.68 -4.92
C ALA A 462 -21.22 27.55 -4.03
N LEU A 463 -20.40 26.55 -3.66
CA LEU A 463 -20.84 25.47 -2.78
C LEU A 463 -21.15 26.00 -1.38
N THR A 464 -22.30 25.59 -0.85
CA THR A 464 -22.72 25.84 0.52
C THR A 464 -23.08 24.53 1.22
N GLU A 465 -22.97 24.50 2.53
CA GLU A 465 -23.36 23.35 3.36
C GLU A 465 -24.81 22.93 3.09
N SER A 466 -25.73 23.91 3.10
CA SER A 466 -27.14 23.67 2.82
C SER A 466 -27.41 23.20 1.38
N GLY A 467 -26.65 23.69 0.41
CA GLY A 467 -26.75 23.25 -0.99
C GLY A 467 -26.36 21.79 -1.17
N ILE A 468 -25.29 21.35 -0.50
CA ILE A 468 -24.86 19.94 -0.51
C ILE A 468 -25.92 19.05 0.15
N ILE A 469 -26.43 19.45 1.33
CA ILE A 469 -27.48 18.70 2.03
C ILE A 469 -28.74 18.58 1.15
N ALA A 470 -29.16 19.65 0.52
CA ALA A 470 -30.34 19.66 -0.36
C ALA A 470 -30.13 18.69 -1.56
N ALA A 471 -28.99 18.75 -2.22
CA ALA A 471 -28.70 17.90 -3.37
C ALA A 471 -28.65 16.39 -3.00
N ILE A 472 -28.21 16.04 -1.79
CA ILE A 472 -28.21 14.65 -1.31
C ILE A 472 -29.61 14.20 -0.91
N LYS A 473 -30.43 15.09 -0.33
CA LYS A 473 -31.78 14.77 0.13
C LYS A 473 -32.70 14.29 -0.99
N ASP A 474 -32.50 14.77 -2.21
CA ASP A 474 -33.27 14.34 -3.38
C ASP A 474 -32.84 12.98 -3.96
N ARG A 475 -31.71 12.44 -3.49
CA ARG A 475 -31.10 11.23 -4.04
C ARG A 475 -31.06 10.04 -3.07
N LEU A 476 -31.06 10.31 -1.78
CA LEU A 476 -30.92 9.28 -0.74
C LEU A 476 -32.07 9.34 0.28
N ALA A 477 -32.29 8.20 0.92
CA ALA A 477 -33.19 8.11 2.06
C ALA A 477 -32.78 9.09 3.17
N ASN A 478 -33.74 9.71 3.85
CA ASN A 478 -33.52 10.80 4.79
C ASN A 478 -32.51 10.50 5.92
N PHE A 479 -32.42 9.24 6.35
CA PHE A 479 -31.47 8.83 7.39
C PHE A 479 -30.01 8.82 6.91
N LYS A 480 -29.77 8.77 5.60
CA LYS A 480 -28.43 8.84 4.97
C LYS A 480 -27.98 10.29 4.69
N VAL A 481 -28.90 11.24 4.76
CA VAL A 481 -28.60 12.65 4.47
C VAL A 481 -27.72 13.22 5.58
N PRO A 482 -26.57 13.84 5.24
CA PRO A 482 -25.73 14.49 6.24
C PRO A 482 -26.49 15.50 7.09
N LYS A 483 -26.37 15.41 8.40
CA LYS A 483 -26.90 16.41 9.34
C LYS A 483 -26.01 17.63 9.41
N TRP A 484 -24.69 17.42 9.24
CA TRP A 484 -23.70 18.48 9.22
C TRP A 484 -22.80 18.32 8.00
N VAL A 485 -22.44 19.44 7.41
CA VAL A 485 -21.45 19.53 6.34
C VAL A 485 -20.42 20.57 6.74
N TYR A 486 -19.16 20.23 6.67
CA TYR A 486 -18.05 21.14 6.92
C TYR A 486 -17.23 21.31 5.64
N LEU A 487 -16.99 22.56 5.26
CA LEU A 487 -16.18 22.91 4.09
C LEU A 487 -14.75 23.20 4.54
N VAL A 488 -13.78 22.50 3.97
CA VAL A 488 -12.36 22.55 4.37
C VAL A 488 -11.45 22.73 3.17
N ASP A 489 -10.19 23.11 3.41
CA ASP A 489 -9.19 23.27 2.36
C ASP A 489 -8.52 21.93 2.00
N GLN A 490 -8.43 20.99 2.96
CA GLN A 490 -7.83 19.67 2.75
C GLN A 490 -8.33 18.66 3.79
N LEU A 491 -8.31 17.37 3.42
CA LEU A 491 -8.55 16.27 4.35
C LEU A 491 -7.22 15.77 4.95
N PRO A 492 -7.21 15.38 6.25
CA PRO A 492 -6.04 14.78 6.88
C PRO A 492 -5.74 13.43 6.21
N ARG A 493 -4.47 13.23 5.84
CA ARG A 493 -4.00 12.00 5.17
C ARG A 493 -2.78 11.42 5.85
N ASN A 494 -2.66 10.10 5.81
CA ASN A 494 -1.42 9.44 6.16
C ASN A 494 -0.39 9.54 5.01
N ALA A 495 0.84 9.05 5.25
CA ALA A 495 1.92 9.05 4.28
C ALA A 495 1.59 8.32 2.95
N MET A 496 0.59 7.46 2.95
CA MET A 496 0.08 6.75 1.75
C MET A 496 -1.06 7.50 1.04
N GLY A 497 -1.34 8.74 1.44
CA GLY A 497 -2.43 9.53 0.88
C GLY A 497 -3.83 9.11 1.32
N LYS A 498 -3.95 8.18 2.28
CA LYS A 498 -5.24 7.68 2.77
C LYS A 498 -5.85 8.64 3.78
N VAL A 499 -7.11 9.02 3.59
CA VAL A 499 -7.85 9.90 4.51
C VAL A 499 -7.95 9.28 5.91
N GLN A 500 -7.63 10.06 6.92
CA GLN A 500 -7.67 9.67 8.33
C GLN A 500 -8.97 10.11 9.00
N LYS A 501 -10.04 9.32 8.84
CA LYS A 501 -11.38 9.62 9.39
C LYS A 501 -11.41 9.70 10.91
N ASN A 502 -10.50 9.03 11.62
CA ASN A 502 -10.37 9.16 13.07
C ASN A 502 -9.99 10.58 13.48
N ILE A 503 -9.05 11.23 12.77
CA ILE A 503 -8.67 12.63 13.04
C ILE A 503 -9.85 13.56 12.78
N LEU A 504 -10.65 13.30 11.74
CA LEU A 504 -11.86 14.08 11.48
C LEU A 504 -12.89 13.92 12.62
N ARG A 505 -13.11 12.69 13.10
CA ARG A 505 -14.02 12.46 14.24
C ARG A 505 -13.57 13.21 15.49
N GLU A 506 -12.28 13.17 15.81
CA GLU A 506 -11.71 13.88 16.95
C GLU A 506 -11.86 15.41 16.80
N ALA A 507 -11.61 15.96 15.61
CA ALA A 507 -11.68 17.39 15.34
C ALA A 507 -13.11 17.95 15.43
N TYR A 508 -14.12 17.19 14.98
CA TYR A 508 -15.51 17.67 14.87
C TYR A 508 -16.44 17.18 15.99
N SER A 509 -16.08 16.15 16.76
CA SER A 509 -16.89 15.71 17.92
C SER A 509 -17.21 16.82 18.93
N PRO A 510 -16.29 17.71 19.31
CA PRO A 510 -16.60 18.80 20.24
C PRO A 510 -17.62 19.82 19.71
N MET A 511 -17.78 19.92 18.39
CA MET A 511 -18.67 20.90 17.73
C MET A 511 -20.16 20.48 17.78
N THR A 512 -20.42 19.19 18.02
CA THR A 512 -21.79 18.64 18.06
C THR A 512 -22.44 18.74 19.44
N SER A 513 -21.68 19.17 20.44
CA SER A 513 -22.14 19.34 21.84
C SER A 513 -22.71 20.75 22.13
N ARG A 514 -22.95 21.56 21.10
CA ARG A 514 -23.51 22.91 21.21
C ARG A 514 -24.92 23.02 20.66
#